data_98f512cd7d4d38cefc6eada886f8bf96
#
_entry.id   98f512cd7d4d38cefc6eada886f8bf96
#
_cell.length_a   1.000
_cell.length_b   1.000
_cell.length_c   1.000
_cell.angle_alpha   90.00
_cell.angle_beta   90.00
_cell.angle_gamma   90.00
#
_symmetry.space_group_name_H-M   'P 1'
#
loop_
_entity.id
_entity.type
_entity.pdbx_description
1 polymer ?
#
loop_
_entity_poly.entity_id
_entity_poly.type
_entity_poly.pdbx_seq_one_letter_code
_entity_poly.pdbx_strand_id
1 'polypeptide(L)'
;PSQIVPALADKGVYMASESTIYRILREASQLRHRGRSAVPQKRDVSGHYATGPNQVWSWDITWLPGPVKGLFLYLYLILDVFSRKVVGWEIYDRESMEYSSEVVLRATLSERLQGKPLVLHSDNGSPMKGSSLLTTLSKLGIEPSFSRPGVSNDNPYSESLFRTLKYRPVYPYKGFAD
;
A
#
# COMPACT_ATOMS: atom_id res chain seq x y z
N PRO A 1 -29.16 -15.18 -5.23
CA PRO A 1 -29.59 -16.32 -6.06
C PRO A 1 -28.49 -17.31 -6.34
N SER A 2 -27.25 -16.83 -6.71
CA SER A 2 -26.11 -17.70 -7.05
C SER A 2 -25.66 -18.68 -5.94
N GLN A 3 -25.99 -18.44 -4.69
CA GLN A 3 -25.73 -19.37 -3.57
C GLN A 3 -26.99 -20.18 -3.20
N ILE A 4 -28.18 -19.62 -3.44
CA ILE A 4 -29.43 -20.23 -3.03
C ILE A 4 -29.86 -21.34 -4.00
N VAL A 5 -29.70 -21.10 -5.31
CA VAL A 5 -30.11 -22.06 -6.35
C VAL A 5 -29.34 -23.37 -6.23
N PRO A 6 -28.00 -23.39 -6.14
CA PRO A 6 -27.25 -24.62 -5.91
C PRO A 6 -27.61 -25.32 -4.59
N ALA A 7 -27.74 -24.57 -3.50
CA ALA A 7 -28.08 -25.15 -2.20
C ALA A 7 -29.52 -25.79 -2.15
N LEU A 8 -30.44 -25.30 -2.96
CA LEU A 8 -31.74 -25.91 -3.13
C LEU A 8 -31.69 -27.15 -4.04
N ALA A 9 -30.90 -27.07 -5.10
CA ALA A 9 -30.68 -28.21 -6.00
C ALA A 9 -30.04 -29.41 -5.27
N ASP A 10 -29.09 -29.16 -4.37
CA ASP A 10 -28.50 -30.21 -3.51
C ASP A 10 -29.54 -30.90 -2.60
N LYS A 11 -30.64 -30.21 -2.30
CA LYS A 11 -31.79 -30.75 -1.55
C LYS A 11 -32.88 -31.33 -2.45
N GLY A 12 -32.63 -31.45 -3.76
CA GLY A 12 -33.61 -31.95 -4.73
C GLY A 12 -34.75 -30.97 -5.04
N VAL A 13 -34.62 -29.69 -4.66
CA VAL A 13 -35.66 -28.66 -4.88
C VAL A 13 -35.21 -27.72 -6.02
N TYR A 14 -35.92 -27.75 -7.13
CA TYR A 14 -35.74 -26.81 -8.23
C TYR A 14 -36.93 -25.84 -8.29
N MET A 15 -36.69 -24.58 -8.00
CA MET A 15 -37.72 -23.52 -8.05
C MET A 15 -37.67 -22.73 -9.36
N ALA A 16 -36.51 -22.24 -9.71
CA ALA A 16 -36.28 -21.43 -10.91
C ALA A 16 -34.76 -21.28 -11.19
N SER A 17 -34.41 -20.90 -12.41
CA SER A 17 -33.03 -20.53 -12.73
C SER A 17 -32.61 -19.27 -12.00
N GLU A 18 -31.28 -19.10 -11.81
CA GLU A 18 -30.70 -17.87 -11.21
C GLU A 18 -31.19 -16.60 -11.93
N SER A 19 -31.20 -16.63 -13.26
CA SER A 19 -31.63 -15.51 -14.10
C SER A 19 -33.11 -15.12 -13.82
N THR A 20 -34.00 -16.12 -13.64
CA THR A 20 -35.40 -15.89 -13.31
C THR A 20 -35.52 -15.24 -11.94
N ILE A 21 -34.80 -15.74 -10.93
CA ILE A 21 -34.83 -15.17 -9.58
C ILE A 21 -34.28 -13.74 -9.58
N TYR A 22 -33.17 -13.46 -10.30
CA TYR A 22 -32.65 -12.11 -10.45
C TYR A 22 -33.64 -11.15 -11.12
N ARG A 23 -34.40 -11.63 -12.13
CA ARG A 23 -35.45 -10.85 -12.78
C ARG A 23 -36.57 -10.46 -11.80
N ILE A 24 -37.09 -11.44 -11.06
CA ILE A 24 -38.15 -11.21 -10.06
C ILE A 24 -37.70 -10.25 -8.97
N LEU A 25 -36.47 -10.43 -8.44
CA LEU A 25 -35.91 -9.54 -7.43
C LEU A 25 -35.71 -8.12 -7.95
N ARG A 26 -35.37 -7.95 -9.24
CA ARG A 26 -35.25 -6.64 -9.88
C ARG A 26 -36.62 -5.97 -10.01
N GLU A 27 -37.65 -6.69 -10.47
CA GLU A 27 -39.00 -6.18 -10.57
C GLU A 27 -39.57 -5.79 -9.19
N ALA A 28 -39.25 -6.57 -8.16
CA ALA A 28 -39.62 -6.27 -6.77
C ALA A 28 -38.71 -5.19 -6.11
N SER A 29 -37.79 -4.57 -6.85
CA SER A 29 -36.80 -3.58 -6.32
C SER A 29 -35.97 -4.08 -5.14
N GLN A 30 -35.77 -5.40 -5.03
CA GLN A 30 -35.01 -6.05 -3.95
C GLN A 30 -33.52 -6.27 -4.30
N LEU A 31 -33.09 -5.96 -5.53
CA LEU A 31 -31.69 -5.99 -5.96
C LEU A 31 -30.96 -4.66 -5.69
N ARG A 32 -31.30 -3.97 -4.64
CA ARG A 32 -30.54 -2.77 -4.25
C ARG A 32 -29.29 -3.16 -3.47
N HIS A 33 -28.21 -2.46 -3.71
CA HIS A 33 -26.98 -2.56 -2.92
C HIS A 33 -27.33 -2.56 -1.42
N ARG A 34 -26.82 -3.54 -0.68
CA ARG A 34 -26.94 -3.57 0.77
C ARG A 34 -26.21 -2.37 1.37
N GLY A 35 -26.99 -1.42 1.86
CA GLY A 35 -26.52 -0.20 2.49
C GLY A 35 -26.49 0.99 1.54
N ARG A 36 -26.88 2.16 2.04
CA ARG A 36 -26.53 3.44 1.44
C ARG A 36 -25.02 3.49 1.44
N SER A 37 -24.40 3.53 0.27
CA SER A 37 -23.04 4.05 0.16
C SER A 37 -23.06 5.41 0.84
N ALA A 38 -22.31 5.58 1.91
CA ALA A 38 -22.14 6.90 2.51
C ALA A 38 -21.74 7.86 1.39
N VAL A 39 -22.40 9.02 1.34
CA VAL A 39 -22.00 10.07 0.40
C VAL A 39 -20.50 10.26 0.56
N PRO A 40 -19.70 10.25 -0.54
CA PRO A 40 -18.28 10.43 -0.45
C PRO A 40 -18.00 11.72 0.34
N GLN A 41 -17.53 11.58 1.56
CA GLN A 41 -17.09 12.74 2.31
C GLN A 41 -15.80 13.23 1.64
N LYS A 42 -15.85 14.51 1.22
CA LYS A 42 -14.64 15.21 0.76
C LYS A 42 -13.68 15.26 1.96
N ARG A 43 -12.74 14.33 2.02
CA ARG A 43 -11.69 14.36 3.03
C ARG A 43 -10.63 15.32 2.55
N ASP A 44 -10.21 16.21 3.43
CA ASP A 44 -9.10 17.10 3.12
C ASP A 44 -7.89 16.29 2.70
N VAL A 45 -7.26 16.70 1.62
CA VAL A 45 -6.02 16.08 1.15
C VAL A 45 -4.98 16.42 2.21
N SER A 46 -4.54 15.43 2.97
CA SER A 46 -3.36 15.58 3.85
C SER A 46 -2.11 15.62 2.96
N GLY A 47 -1.99 16.68 2.18
CA GLY A 47 -0.84 16.92 1.34
C GLY A 47 0.26 17.55 2.17
N HIS A 48 1.26 16.79 2.57
CA HIS A 48 2.50 17.38 3.06
C HIS A 48 3.23 18.03 1.87
N TYR A 49 3.35 19.34 1.91
CA TYR A 49 4.06 20.09 0.88
C TYR A 49 5.48 20.37 1.35
N ALA A 50 6.47 19.80 0.65
CA ALA A 50 7.87 20.05 0.90
C ALA A 50 8.33 21.28 0.13
N THR A 51 8.90 22.26 0.81
CA THR A 51 9.51 23.47 0.23
C THR A 51 11.03 23.36 0.10
N GLY A 52 11.62 22.32 0.65
CA GLY A 52 13.04 22.02 0.61
C GLY A 52 13.34 20.54 0.82
N PRO A 53 14.59 20.11 0.59
CA PRO A 53 14.99 18.72 0.78
C PRO A 53 14.90 18.30 2.25
N ASN A 54 14.61 17.01 2.46
CA ASN A 54 14.58 16.39 3.78
C ASN A 54 13.52 16.96 4.75
N GLN A 55 12.42 17.49 4.24
CA GLN A 55 11.26 17.90 5.03
C GLN A 55 10.17 16.83 5.03
N VAL A 56 9.94 16.18 3.90
CA VAL A 56 8.97 15.12 3.73
C VAL A 56 9.62 13.98 2.95
N TRP A 57 9.62 12.81 3.54
CA TRP A 57 10.00 11.58 2.88
C TRP A 57 8.76 10.75 2.59
N SER A 58 8.71 10.14 1.41
CA SER A 58 7.75 9.11 1.03
C SER A 58 8.43 7.76 1.11
N TRP A 59 7.79 6.78 1.76
CA TRP A 59 8.34 5.44 1.79
C TRP A 59 7.31 4.38 1.44
N ASP A 60 7.80 3.30 0.88
CA ASP A 60 6.94 2.20 0.43
C ASP A 60 7.77 0.93 0.22
N ILE A 61 7.09 -0.21 0.16
CA ILE A 61 7.69 -1.52 -0.09
C ILE A 61 7.14 -2.06 -1.41
N THR A 62 8.02 -2.55 -2.27
CA THR A 62 7.58 -3.24 -3.49
C THR A 62 8.21 -4.61 -3.62
N TRP A 63 7.47 -5.52 -4.21
CA TRP A 63 7.89 -6.89 -4.45
C TRP A 63 8.75 -6.96 -5.71
N LEU A 64 9.86 -7.67 -5.61
CA LEU A 64 10.73 -8.03 -6.72
C LEU A 64 10.63 -9.54 -6.94
N PRO A 65 10.53 -10.01 -8.20
CA PRO A 65 10.51 -11.44 -8.46
C PRO A 65 11.87 -12.07 -8.08
N GLY A 66 11.84 -13.10 -7.26
CA GLY A 66 13.01 -13.87 -6.89
C GLY A 66 13.45 -14.86 -7.98
N PRO A 67 14.52 -15.62 -7.73
CA PRO A 67 15.07 -16.56 -8.71
C PRO A 67 14.14 -17.74 -9.01
N VAL A 68 13.23 -18.05 -8.11
CA VAL A 68 12.26 -19.15 -8.24
C VAL A 68 10.86 -18.58 -8.32
N LYS A 69 10.04 -19.11 -9.23
CA LYS A 69 8.63 -18.68 -9.38
C LYS A 69 7.87 -18.84 -8.06
N GLY A 70 7.28 -17.75 -7.60
CA GLY A 70 6.55 -17.69 -6.32
C GLY A 70 7.39 -17.23 -5.13
N LEU A 71 8.70 -17.11 -5.27
CA LEU A 71 9.58 -16.46 -4.32
C LEU A 71 9.67 -14.97 -4.66
N PHE A 72 9.56 -14.12 -3.64
CA PHE A 72 9.66 -12.66 -3.78
C PHE A 72 10.69 -12.12 -2.80
N LEU A 73 11.38 -11.08 -3.25
CA LEU A 73 12.20 -10.21 -2.40
C LEU A 73 11.44 -8.89 -2.22
N TYR A 74 11.72 -8.18 -1.16
CA TYR A 74 11.01 -6.98 -0.76
C TYR A 74 11.96 -5.80 -0.76
N LEU A 75 11.78 -4.90 -1.72
CA LEU A 75 12.54 -3.65 -1.78
C LEU A 75 11.83 -2.60 -0.92
N TYR A 76 12.47 -2.23 0.17
CA TYR A 76 12.13 -1.08 1.00
C TYR A 76 12.79 0.15 0.41
N LEU A 77 12.06 1.23 0.23
CA LEU A 77 12.58 2.41 -0.43
C LEU A 77 12.03 3.68 0.20
N ILE A 78 12.91 4.61 0.52
CA ILE A 78 12.60 5.94 1.05
C ILE A 78 13.06 6.98 0.05
N LEU A 79 12.14 7.87 -0.34
CA LEU A 79 12.35 8.93 -1.31
C LEU A 79 12.12 10.30 -0.66
N ASP A 80 13.04 11.22 -0.83
CA ASP A 80 12.78 12.62 -0.51
C ASP A 80 11.82 13.25 -1.52
N VAL A 81 10.68 13.74 -1.04
CA VAL A 81 9.58 14.24 -1.89
C VAL A 81 9.99 15.47 -2.69
N PHE A 82 10.85 16.33 -2.15
CA PHE A 82 11.29 17.54 -2.83
C PHE A 82 12.35 17.26 -3.91
N SER A 83 13.44 16.64 -3.54
CA SER A 83 14.59 16.42 -4.45
C SER A 83 14.45 15.19 -5.34
N ARG A 84 13.53 14.29 -5.04
CA ARG A 84 13.39 12.97 -5.69
C ARG A 84 14.58 12.03 -5.45
N LYS A 85 15.46 12.37 -4.53
CA LYS A 85 16.57 11.53 -4.14
C LYS A 85 16.07 10.31 -3.37
N VAL A 86 16.57 9.14 -3.71
CA VAL A 86 16.44 7.95 -2.87
C VAL A 86 17.40 8.13 -1.69
N VAL A 87 16.86 8.31 -0.50
CA VAL A 87 17.62 8.58 0.73
C VAL A 87 17.87 7.31 1.55
N GLY A 88 17.10 6.26 1.30
CA GLY A 88 17.30 4.95 1.92
C GLY A 88 16.66 3.86 1.09
N TRP A 89 17.32 2.71 1.04
CA TRP A 89 16.77 1.49 0.43
C TRP A 89 17.47 0.26 0.99
N GLU A 90 16.77 -0.86 0.95
CA GLU A 90 17.32 -2.19 1.26
C GLU A 90 16.41 -3.27 0.68
N ILE A 91 16.96 -4.45 0.45
CA ILE A 91 16.23 -5.62 -0.03
C ILE A 91 16.24 -6.69 1.07
N TYR A 92 15.04 -7.21 1.39
CA TYR A 92 14.87 -8.25 2.39
C TYR A 92 14.06 -9.43 1.83
N ASP A 93 14.07 -10.53 2.55
CA ASP A 93 13.34 -11.77 2.23
C ASP A 93 11.86 -11.74 2.64
N ARG A 94 11.45 -10.78 3.45
CA ARG A 94 10.08 -10.62 3.94
C ARG A 94 9.77 -9.19 4.36
N GLU A 95 8.50 -8.91 4.55
CA GLU A 95 8.06 -7.66 5.19
C GLU A 95 8.16 -7.78 6.72
N SER A 96 8.80 -6.80 7.35
CA SER A 96 9.00 -6.74 8.81
C SER A 96 9.05 -5.29 9.31
N MET A 97 8.52 -5.06 10.50
CA MET A 97 8.59 -3.78 11.20
C MET A 97 10.02 -3.43 11.63
N GLU A 98 10.80 -4.45 11.96
CA GLU A 98 12.21 -4.32 12.36
C GLU A 98 13.04 -3.81 11.18
N TYR A 99 12.86 -4.40 9.99
CA TYR A 99 13.52 -3.96 8.77
C TYR A 99 13.11 -2.54 8.38
N SER A 100 11.82 -2.21 8.51
CA SER A 100 11.34 -0.83 8.32
C SER A 100 12.07 0.15 9.23
N SER A 101 12.20 -0.18 10.50
CA SER A 101 12.89 0.63 11.52
C SER A 101 14.37 0.81 11.20
N GLU A 102 15.03 -0.25 10.74
CA GLU A 102 16.45 -0.23 10.36
C GLU A 102 16.70 0.68 9.15
N VAL A 103 15.90 0.55 8.10
CA VAL A 103 16.05 1.36 6.88
C VAL A 103 15.85 2.84 7.19
N VAL A 104 14.82 3.18 7.98
CA VAL A 104 14.57 4.58 8.40
C VAL A 104 15.70 5.12 9.25
N LEU A 105 16.20 4.36 10.22
CA LEU A 105 17.30 4.77 11.07
C LEU A 105 18.56 5.06 10.22
N ARG A 106 18.94 4.14 9.33
CA ARG A 106 20.11 4.28 8.45
C ARG A 106 19.97 5.50 7.53
N ALA A 107 18.80 5.71 6.93
CA ALA A 107 18.53 6.87 6.09
C ALA A 107 18.68 8.18 6.88
N THR A 108 18.10 8.25 8.08
CA THR A 108 18.18 9.43 8.96
C THR A 108 19.62 9.76 9.35
N LEU A 109 20.41 8.73 9.66
CA LEU A 109 21.83 8.89 9.99
C LEU A 109 22.64 9.36 8.77
N SER A 110 22.42 8.75 7.61
CA SER A 110 23.11 9.09 6.35
C SER A 110 22.84 10.53 5.92
N GLU A 111 21.60 11.01 6.06
CA GLU A 111 21.20 12.37 5.73
C GLU A 111 21.47 13.39 6.87
N ARG A 112 22.03 12.95 8.01
CA ARG A 112 22.36 13.77 9.19
C ARG A 112 21.17 14.57 9.72
N LEU A 113 20.02 13.90 9.89
CA LEU A 113 18.75 14.51 10.26
C LEU A 113 18.36 14.29 11.72
N GLN A 114 19.26 13.81 12.57
CA GLN A 114 18.97 13.59 13.99
C GLN A 114 18.47 14.89 14.65
N GLY A 115 17.28 14.83 15.21
CA GLY A 115 16.64 15.97 15.88
C GLY A 115 16.16 17.09 14.95
N LYS A 116 16.15 16.88 13.63
CA LYS A 116 15.55 17.80 12.67
C LYS A 116 14.11 17.39 12.37
N PRO A 117 13.20 18.36 12.15
CA PRO A 117 11.83 18.04 11.79
C PRO A 117 11.77 17.34 10.43
N LEU A 118 11.13 16.18 10.41
CA LEU A 118 10.94 15.36 9.22
C LEU A 118 9.57 14.68 9.30
N VAL A 119 8.84 14.66 8.21
CA VAL A 119 7.62 13.87 8.05
C VAL A 119 7.92 12.63 7.22
N LEU A 120 7.56 11.45 7.71
CA LEU A 120 7.63 10.21 6.94
C LEU A 120 6.22 9.79 6.52
N HIS A 121 5.92 9.94 5.24
CA HIS A 121 4.63 9.58 4.65
C HIS A 121 4.67 8.19 4.05
N SER A 122 3.67 7.37 4.36
CA SER A 122 3.53 6.00 3.85
C SER A 122 2.08 5.65 3.53
N ASP A 123 1.88 4.50 2.91
CA ASP A 123 0.57 3.87 2.84
C ASP A 123 0.12 3.32 4.22
N ASN A 124 -1.01 2.59 4.22
CA ASN A 124 -1.58 2.01 5.44
C ASN A 124 -1.13 0.56 5.69
N GLY A 125 -0.06 0.09 5.08
CA GLY A 125 0.46 -1.27 5.24
C GLY A 125 0.82 -1.62 6.68
N SER A 126 0.76 -2.91 7.03
CA SER A 126 1.11 -3.39 8.37
C SER A 126 2.53 -3.03 8.81
N PRO A 127 3.57 -3.14 7.95
CA PRO A 127 4.93 -2.75 8.32
C PRO A 127 5.06 -1.26 8.63
N MET A 128 4.15 -0.42 8.05
CA MET A 128 4.15 1.03 8.20
C MET A 128 3.59 1.49 9.56
N LYS A 129 2.72 0.69 10.16
CA LYS A 129 2.03 0.99 11.43
C LYS A 129 2.53 0.17 12.61
N GLY A 130 3.58 -0.59 12.41
CA GLY A 130 4.15 -1.44 13.43
C GLY A 130 4.71 -0.67 14.61
N SER A 131 4.53 -1.19 15.82
CA SER A 131 4.98 -0.56 17.05
C SER A 131 6.48 -0.28 17.08
N SER A 132 7.30 -1.18 16.52
CA SER A 132 8.76 -1.02 16.43
C SER A 132 9.12 0.21 15.58
N LEU A 133 8.48 0.37 14.42
CA LEU A 133 8.71 1.52 13.55
C LEU A 133 8.24 2.81 14.22
N LEU A 134 7.03 2.85 14.76
CA LEU A 134 6.49 4.05 15.43
C LEU A 134 7.35 4.47 16.62
N THR A 135 7.87 3.52 17.39
CA THR A 135 8.82 3.78 18.49
C THR A 135 10.13 4.38 17.95
N THR A 136 10.64 3.85 16.86
CA THR A 136 11.86 4.37 16.21
C THR A 136 11.65 5.79 15.69
N LEU A 137 10.53 6.06 15.01
CA LEU A 137 10.17 7.40 14.54
C LEU A 137 10.07 8.41 15.69
N SER A 138 9.40 8.03 16.77
CA SER A 138 9.29 8.85 17.96
C SER A 138 10.66 9.20 18.57
N LYS A 139 11.56 8.21 18.68
CA LYS A 139 12.93 8.44 19.16
C LYS A 139 13.76 9.35 18.28
N LEU A 140 13.51 9.32 16.97
CA LEU A 140 14.22 10.15 15.98
C LEU A 140 13.58 11.53 15.82
N GLY A 141 12.41 11.79 16.42
CA GLY A 141 11.65 13.02 16.23
C GLY A 141 11.00 13.14 14.85
N ILE A 142 10.72 12.01 14.21
CA ILE A 142 10.09 11.94 12.88
C ILE A 142 8.58 11.81 13.05
N GLU A 143 7.81 12.65 12.36
CA GLU A 143 6.36 12.62 12.37
C GLU A 143 5.83 11.58 11.35
N PRO A 144 5.10 10.54 11.79
CA PRO A 144 4.47 9.61 10.87
C PRO A 144 3.23 10.22 10.22
N SER A 145 3.08 10.02 8.92
CA SER A 145 1.90 10.40 8.14
C SER A 145 1.45 9.22 7.29
N PHE A 146 0.13 9.03 7.18
CA PHE A 146 -0.43 7.88 6.47
C PHE A 146 -1.42 8.32 5.39
N SER A 147 -1.42 7.59 4.28
CA SER A 147 -2.42 7.70 3.23
C SER A 147 -3.84 7.51 3.77
N ARG A 148 -4.80 8.13 3.11
CA ARG A 148 -6.21 7.93 3.46
C ARG A 148 -6.65 6.50 3.12
N PRO A 149 -7.44 5.84 3.96
CA PRO A 149 -7.94 4.50 3.68
C PRO A 149 -8.73 4.46 2.36
N GLY A 150 -8.35 3.57 1.44
CA GLY A 150 -9.03 3.38 0.16
C GLY A 150 -8.73 4.44 -0.91
N VAL A 151 -7.72 5.27 -0.73
CA VAL A 151 -7.25 6.25 -1.71
C VAL A 151 -5.87 5.84 -2.21
N SER A 152 -5.82 5.30 -3.43
CA SER A 152 -4.59 4.79 -4.04
C SER A 152 -3.59 5.90 -4.43
N ASN A 153 -4.06 7.13 -4.63
CA ASN A 153 -3.21 8.22 -5.14
C ASN A 153 -2.53 9.06 -4.04
N ASP A 154 -2.56 8.62 -2.80
CA ASP A 154 -1.99 9.39 -1.68
C ASP A 154 -0.47 9.23 -1.54
N ASN A 155 0.14 8.21 -2.18
CA ASN A 155 1.60 8.02 -2.23
C ASN A 155 2.15 7.94 -3.68
N PRO A 156 1.88 8.95 -4.54
CA PRO A 156 2.18 8.89 -5.96
C PRO A 156 3.68 8.87 -6.28
N TYR A 157 4.51 9.31 -5.35
CA TYR A 157 5.95 9.43 -5.56
C TYR A 157 6.65 8.08 -5.58
N SER A 158 6.39 7.24 -4.59
CA SER A 158 6.90 5.88 -4.53
C SER A 158 6.34 5.02 -5.65
N GLU A 159 5.03 5.09 -5.92
CA GLU A 159 4.38 4.36 -7.00
C GLU A 159 4.99 4.71 -8.38
N SER A 160 5.21 5.99 -8.66
CA SER A 160 5.85 6.46 -9.90
C SER A 160 7.27 5.94 -10.05
N LEU A 161 8.04 5.93 -8.96
CA LEU A 161 9.41 5.42 -8.95
C LEU A 161 9.44 3.91 -9.18
N PHE A 162 8.59 3.14 -8.49
CA PHE A 162 8.49 1.70 -8.70
C PHE A 162 8.05 1.34 -10.12
N ARG A 163 7.12 2.10 -10.68
CA ARG A 163 6.74 1.94 -12.08
C ARG A 163 7.95 2.16 -12.99
N THR A 164 8.69 3.27 -12.80
CA THR A 164 9.90 3.56 -13.57
C THR A 164 10.94 2.45 -13.44
N LEU A 165 11.17 1.94 -12.24
CA LEU A 165 12.10 0.84 -11.98
C LEU A 165 11.71 -0.43 -12.74
N LYS A 166 10.44 -0.85 -12.62
CA LYS A 166 9.93 -2.11 -13.18
C LYS A 166 9.77 -2.08 -14.71
N TYR A 167 9.62 -0.90 -15.31
CA TYR A 167 9.50 -0.76 -16.77
C TYR A 167 10.83 -0.46 -17.48
N ARG A 168 11.96 -0.52 -16.78
CA ARG A 168 13.27 -0.42 -17.41
C ARG A 168 13.56 -1.64 -18.28
N PRO A 169 14.17 -1.49 -19.46
CA PRO A 169 14.53 -2.63 -20.33
C PRO A 169 15.46 -3.65 -19.66
N VAL A 170 16.27 -3.20 -18.72
CA VAL A 170 17.20 -4.05 -17.95
C VAL A 170 16.56 -4.74 -16.73
N TYR A 171 15.27 -4.49 -16.47
CA TYR A 171 14.59 -5.13 -15.33
C TYR A 171 14.45 -6.63 -15.57
N PRO A 172 14.87 -7.50 -14.64
CA PRO A 172 14.87 -8.95 -14.84
C PRO A 172 13.47 -9.53 -14.65
N TYR A 173 12.64 -9.54 -15.69
CA TYR A 173 11.29 -10.11 -15.64
C TYR A 173 11.24 -11.59 -15.27
N LYS A 174 12.35 -12.33 -15.43
CA LYS A 174 12.47 -13.74 -15.04
C LYS A 174 12.87 -13.92 -13.57
N GLY A 175 13.11 -12.83 -12.87
CA GLY A 175 13.55 -12.78 -11.48
C GLY A 175 15.02 -12.40 -11.32
N PHE A 176 15.32 -11.87 -10.15
CA PHE A 176 16.69 -11.58 -9.73
C PHE A 176 17.38 -12.90 -9.33
N ALA A 177 18.66 -13.06 -9.68
CA ALA A 177 19.38 -14.29 -9.40
C ALA A 177 19.83 -14.39 -7.93
N ASP A 178 20.17 -13.22 -7.34
CA ASP A 178 20.67 -13.09 -5.96
C ASP A 178 20.13 -11.79 -5.35
#